data_701c946d69ce32f3a425324dfae7b010
#
_entry.id   701c946d69ce32f3a425324dfae7b010
#
_cell.length_a   1.000
_cell.length_b   1.000
_cell.length_c   1.000
_cell.angle_alpha   90.00
_cell.angle_beta   90.00
_cell.angle_gamma   90.00
#
_symmetry.space_group_name_H-M   'P 1'
#
loop_
_entity.id
_entity.type
_entity.pdbx_description
1 polymer ?
#
loop_
_entity_poly.entity_id
_entity_poly.type
_entity_poly.pdbx_seq_one_letter_code
_entity_poly.pdbx_strand_id
1 'polypeptide(L)'
;MNDRIKNETRVLWDKCFSEEDKRFVDFYFEKRYNENDNIFIEKDGKVVSALQLISYPFSYYGKTIGCSYLSGCCTDPDYRSQGLMNDLIIKALKQAKNNGACFAALIPASESLFNYYAGTNFVTTFDYSKIRINLSHKDSETQSHNVNESLGQKSSVSISVFGSESESESESDFYEVYEYFNNKMRARNCCI
;
A
#
# COMPACT_ATOMS: atom_id res chain seq x y z
N MET A 1 -4.60 -15.70 -19.43
CA MET A 1 -4.36 -14.33 -18.98
C MET A 1 -5.55 -13.48 -19.41
N ASN A 2 -6.23 -12.85 -18.48
CA ASN A 2 -7.41 -12.05 -18.85
C ASN A 2 -6.98 -10.62 -19.19
N ASP A 3 -6.45 -10.45 -20.41
CA ASP A 3 -5.95 -9.15 -20.89
C ASP A 3 -7.00 -8.04 -20.79
N ARG A 4 -8.30 -8.38 -20.79
CA ARG A 4 -9.39 -7.41 -20.62
C ARG A 4 -9.32 -6.72 -19.26
N ILE A 5 -9.24 -7.46 -18.16
CA ILE A 5 -9.20 -6.88 -16.80
C ILE A 5 -7.93 -6.05 -16.58
N LYS A 6 -6.79 -6.52 -17.11
CA LYS A 6 -5.54 -5.75 -17.08
C LYS A 6 -5.70 -4.41 -17.79
N ASN A 7 -6.27 -4.43 -18.98
CA ASN A 7 -6.49 -3.23 -19.80
C ASN A 7 -7.49 -2.28 -19.15
N GLU A 8 -8.61 -2.80 -18.61
CA GLU A 8 -9.61 -1.99 -17.88
C GLU A 8 -9.02 -1.37 -16.61
N THR A 9 -8.21 -2.13 -15.86
CA THR A 9 -7.50 -1.60 -14.67
C THR A 9 -6.52 -0.52 -15.08
N ARG A 10 -5.83 -0.69 -16.22
CA ARG A 10 -4.92 0.33 -16.76
C ARG A 10 -5.67 1.62 -17.12
N VAL A 11 -6.81 1.53 -17.81
CA VAL A 11 -7.66 2.69 -18.13
C VAL A 11 -8.12 3.40 -16.87
N LEU A 12 -8.50 2.65 -15.82
CA LEU A 12 -8.85 3.22 -14.52
C LEU A 12 -7.68 3.98 -13.89
N TRP A 13 -6.46 3.42 -13.94
CA TRP A 13 -5.26 4.08 -13.42
C TRP A 13 -4.96 5.38 -14.16
N ASP A 14 -5.05 5.40 -15.48
CA ASP A 14 -4.83 6.62 -16.28
C ASP A 14 -5.78 7.76 -15.88
N LYS A 15 -7.03 7.43 -15.47
CA LYS A 15 -7.99 8.43 -14.94
C LYS A 15 -7.66 8.88 -13.52
N CYS A 16 -7.23 7.96 -12.66
CA CYS A 16 -7.08 8.22 -11.23
C CYS A 16 -5.71 8.79 -10.86
N PHE A 17 -4.69 8.48 -11.65
CA PHE A 17 -3.29 8.85 -11.44
C PHE A 17 -2.75 9.68 -12.62
N SER A 18 -3.55 10.61 -13.12
CA SER A 18 -3.21 11.48 -14.26
C SER A 18 -1.99 12.36 -14.01
N GLU A 19 -1.66 12.64 -12.74
CA GLU A 19 -0.49 13.43 -12.33
C GLU A 19 0.81 12.59 -12.29
N GLU A 20 0.71 11.27 -12.38
CA GLU A 20 1.88 10.40 -12.37
C GLU A 20 2.58 10.36 -13.74
N ASP A 21 3.91 10.14 -13.71
CA ASP A 21 4.67 9.96 -14.95
C ASP A 21 4.14 8.74 -15.71
N LYS A 22 3.66 8.96 -16.93
CA LYS A 22 3.14 7.88 -17.79
C LYS A 22 4.12 6.74 -17.95
N ARG A 23 5.44 7.03 -18.02
CA ARG A 23 6.49 6.00 -18.11
C ARG A 23 6.52 5.10 -16.88
N PHE A 24 6.25 5.67 -15.69
CA PHE A 24 6.14 4.89 -14.46
C PHE A 24 4.92 3.95 -14.51
N VAL A 25 3.77 4.46 -14.94
CA VAL A 25 2.55 3.65 -15.05
C VAL A 25 2.73 2.55 -16.12
N ASP A 26 3.35 2.86 -17.27
CA ASP A 26 3.67 1.88 -18.31
C ASP A 26 4.60 0.78 -17.76
N PHE A 27 5.68 1.17 -17.09
CA PHE A 27 6.61 0.25 -16.44
C PHE A 27 5.92 -0.64 -15.40
N TYR A 28 5.04 -0.05 -14.56
CA TYR A 28 4.29 -0.80 -13.56
C TYR A 28 3.45 -1.90 -14.19
N PHE A 29 2.66 -1.58 -15.22
CA PHE A 29 1.81 -2.55 -15.90
C PHE A 29 2.59 -3.57 -16.72
N GLU A 30 3.78 -3.24 -17.18
CA GLU A 30 4.66 -4.18 -17.88
C GLU A 30 5.37 -5.14 -16.95
N LYS A 31 5.92 -4.64 -15.82
CA LYS A 31 6.87 -5.40 -14.98
C LYS A 31 6.30 -5.84 -13.64
N ARG A 32 5.33 -5.12 -13.08
CA ARG A 32 4.88 -5.34 -11.70
C ARG A 32 3.44 -5.84 -11.60
N TYR A 33 2.56 -5.39 -12.48
CA TYR A 33 1.16 -5.79 -12.44
C TYR A 33 1.02 -7.31 -12.51
N ASN A 34 0.27 -7.87 -11.55
CA ASN A 34 -0.10 -9.27 -11.52
C ASN A 34 -1.62 -9.38 -11.36
N GLU A 35 -2.27 -10.13 -12.22
CA GLU A 35 -3.73 -10.29 -12.18
C GLU A 35 -4.21 -10.99 -10.89
N ASN A 36 -3.38 -11.85 -10.28
CA ASN A 36 -3.70 -12.53 -9.02
C ASN A 36 -3.67 -11.58 -7.82
N ASP A 37 -2.94 -10.48 -7.92
CA ASP A 37 -2.87 -9.45 -6.89
C ASP A 37 -3.99 -8.41 -7.06
N ASN A 38 -4.69 -8.42 -8.22
CA ASN A 38 -5.70 -7.41 -8.57
C ASN A 38 -7.06 -7.75 -7.96
N ILE A 39 -7.53 -6.91 -7.05
CA ILE A 39 -8.88 -6.97 -6.48
C ILE A 39 -9.67 -5.81 -7.05
N PHE A 40 -10.81 -6.08 -7.67
CA PHE A 40 -11.56 -5.06 -8.39
C PHE A 40 -13.07 -5.23 -8.28
N ILE A 41 -13.79 -4.16 -8.62
CA ILE A 41 -15.24 -4.12 -8.83
C ILE A 41 -15.48 -3.70 -10.28
N GLU A 42 -16.35 -4.47 -10.93
CA GLU A 42 -16.79 -4.23 -12.29
C GLU A 42 -18.26 -3.78 -12.30
N LYS A 43 -18.57 -2.77 -13.12
CA LYS A 43 -19.95 -2.34 -13.44
C LYS A 43 -20.02 -2.14 -14.96
N ASP A 44 -21.06 -2.67 -15.57
CA ASP A 44 -21.33 -2.55 -17.00
C ASP A 44 -20.13 -2.92 -17.88
N GLY A 45 -19.40 -3.99 -17.49
CA GLY A 45 -18.23 -4.50 -18.23
C GLY A 45 -16.96 -3.66 -18.08
N LYS A 46 -16.92 -2.69 -17.14
CA LYS A 46 -15.76 -1.84 -16.88
C LYS A 46 -15.30 -1.97 -15.44
N VAL A 47 -13.98 -1.99 -15.23
CA VAL A 47 -13.40 -1.91 -13.90
C VAL A 47 -13.54 -0.48 -13.37
N VAL A 48 -14.38 -0.31 -12.34
CA VAL A 48 -14.69 1.01 -11.76
C VAL A 48 -13.98 1.29 -10.44
N SER A 49 -13.48 0.26 -9.78
CA SER A 49 -12.65 0.39 -8.59
C SER A 49 -11.67 -0.76 -8.52
N ALA A 50 -10.42 -0.52 -8.15
CA ALA A 50 -9.39 -1.55 -8.08
C ALA A 50 -8.31 -1.22 -7.05
N LEU A 51 -7.63 -2.26 -6.56
CA LEU A 51 -6.40 -2.20 -5.79
C LEU A 51 -5.54 -3.44 -6.08
N GLN A 52 -4.23 -3.34 -5.85
CA GLN A 52 -3.31 -4.48 -5.88
C GLN A 52 -2.99 -4.92 -4.45
N LEU A 53 -3.24 -6.18 -4.12
CA LEU A 53 -2.89 -6.79 -2.84
C LEU A 53 -1.60 -7.60 -2.98
N ILE A 54 -0.49 -6.97 -2.66
CA ILE A 54 0.86 -7.48 -2.92
C ILE A 54 1.41 -8.16 -1.67
N SER A 55 1.88 -9.41 -1.77
CA SER A 55 2.56 -10.08 -0.67
C SER A 55 4.00 -9.57 -0.54
N TYR A 56 4.38 -9.12 0.66
CA TYR A 56 5.73 -8.66 0.98
C TYR A 56 6.27 -9.33 2.23
N PRO A 57 7.56 -9.74 2.24
CA PRO A 57 8.23 -10.09 3.48
C PRO A 57 8.53 -8.82 4.27
N PHE A 58 8.16 -8.78 5.53
CA PHE A 58 8.49 -7.69 6.45
C PHE A 58 9.52 -8.17 7.46
N SER A 59 10.68 -7.49 7.53
CA SER A 59 11.74 -7.83 8.48
C SER A 59 11.59 -7.03 9.76
N TYR A 60 11.51 -7.73 10.89
CA TYR A 60 11.39 -7.13 12.21
C TYR A 60 12.28 -7.88 13.20
N TYR A 61 13.27 -7.20 13.80
CA TYR A 61 14.25 -7.79 14.72
C TYR A 61 14.86 -9.11 14.24
N GLY A 62 15.24 -9.16 12.95
CA GLY A 62 15.85 -10.35 12.33
C GLY A 62 14.87 -11.48 11.97
N LYS A 63 13.58 -11.31 12.23
CA LYS A 63 12.51 -12.25 11.83
C LYS A 63 11.80 -11.73 10.59
N THR A 64 11.36 -12.66 9.75
CA THR A 64 10.53 -12.34 8.57
C THR A 64 9.07 -12.64 8.87
N ILE A 65 8.22 -11.64 8.71
CA ILE A 65 6.78 -11.70 8.98
C ILE A 65 6.02 -11.46 7.67
N GLY A 66 4.94 -12.21 7.45
CA GLY A 66 4.07 -12.02 6.28
C GLY A 66 3.32 -10.68 6.36
N CYS A 67 3.46 -9.86 5.32
CA CYS A 67 2.74 -8.61 5.15
C CYS A 67 2.04 -8.61 3.79
N SER A 68 0.85 -8.01 3.72
CA SER A 68 0.20 -7.67 2.46
C SER A 68 0.18 -6.16 2.26
N TYR A 69 0.69 -5.69 1.13
CA TYR A 69 0.73 -4.26 0.82
C TYR A 69 -0.39 -3.90 -0.17
N LEU A 70 -1.23 -2.92 0.22
CA LEU A 70 -2.26 -2.38 -0.66
C LEU A 70 -1.67 -1.27 -1.52
N SER A 71 -1.64 -1.49 -2.82
CA SER A 71 -1.08 -0.55 -3.80
C SER A 71 -2.14 -0.14 -4.82
N GLY A 72 -2.01 1.06 -5.38
CA GLY A 72 -2.84 1.52 -6.49
C GLY A 72 -4.34 1.56 -6.19
N CYS A 73 -4.72 1.86 -4.93
CA CYS A 73 -6.12 2.00 -4.54
C CYS A 73 -6.77 3.14 -5.31
N CYS A 74 -7.69 2.83 -6.22
CA CYS A 74 -8.34 3.84 -7.06
C CYS A 74 -9.80 3.49 -7.35
N THR A 75 -10.62 4.54 -7.50
CA THR A 75 -12.03 4.45 -7.91
C THR A 75 -12.28 5.52 -8.95
N ASP A 76 -12.90 5.11 -10.05
CA ASP A 76 -13.31 6.02 -11.13
C ASP A 76 -14.08 7.22 -10.54
N PRO A 77 -13.71 8.46 -10.88
CA PRO A 77 -14.36 9.66 -10.36
C PRO A 77 -15.89 9.63 -10.39
N ASP A 78 -16.48 9.07 -11.45
CA ASP A 78 -17.92 8.98 -11.64
C ASP A 78 -18.60 7.98 -10.67
N TYR A 79 -17.81 7.11 -10.02
CA TYR A 79 -18.29 6.08 -9.10
C TYR A 79 -17.80 6.29 -7.66
N ARG A 80 -17.21 7.43 -7.33
CA ARG A 80 -16.80 7.79 -5.98
C ARG A 80 -17.99 7.99 -5.04
N SER A 81 -17.73 8.02 -3.74
CA SER A 81 -18.73 8.21 -2.67
C SER A 81 -19.82 7.14 -2.60
N GLN A 82 -19.62 5.98 -3.25
CA GLN A 82 -20.53 4.83 -3.22
C GLN A 82 -20.02 3.67 -2.32
N GLY A 83 -18.96 3.89 -1.55
CA GLY A 83 -18.38 2.86 -0.67
C GLY A 83 -17.53 1.79 -1.36
N LEU A 84 -17.37 1.82 -2.70
CA LEU A 84 -16.71 0.76 -3.47
C LEU A 84 -15.28 0.44 -2.99
N MET A 85 -14.47 1.46 -2.71
CA MET A 85 -13.11 1.24 -2.22
C MET A 85 -13.10 0.66 -0.80
N ASN A 86 -14.05 1.04 0.06
CA ASN A 86 -14.19 0.44 1.38
C ASN A 86 -14.51 -1.06 1.27
N ASP A 87 -15.41 -1.46 0.38
CA ASP A 87 -15.74 -2.86 0.13
C ASP A 87 -14.52 -3.64 -0.39
N LEU A 88 -13.72 -3.03 -1.28
CA LEU A 88 -12.47 -3.64 -1.77
C LEU A 88 -11.44 -3.80 -0.66
N ILE A 89 -11.27 -2.80 0.21
CA ILE A 89 -10.35 -2.87 1.35
C ILE A 89 -10.77 -4.01 2.28
N ILE A 90 -12.05 -4.12 2.63
CA ILE A 90 -12.57 -5.22 3.48
C ILE A 90 -12.28 -6.57 2.82
N LYS A 91 -12.52 -6.71 1.52
CA LYS A 91 -12.21 -7.93 0.76
C LYS A 91 -10.71 -8.23 0.77
N ALA A 92 -9.87 -7.22 0.54
CA ALA A 92 -8.42 -7.34 0.55
C ALA A 92 -7.89 -7.78 1.91
N LEU A 93 -8.38 -7.20 3.02
CA LEU A 93 -7.98 -7.58 4.37
C LEU A 93 -8.34 -9.02 4.70
N LYS A 94 -9.54 -9.48 4.30
CA LYS A 94 -9.94 -10.90 4.44
C LYS A 94 -9.03 -11.81 3.63
N GLN A 95 -8.70 -11.44 2.40
CA GLN A 95 -7.80 -12.22 1.55
C GLN A 95 -6.38 -12.25 2.10
N ALA A 96 -5.85 -11.11 2.60
CA ALA A 96 -4.54 -11.04 3.24
C ALA A 96 -4.45 -11.99 4.45
N LYS A 97 -5.47 -11.97 5.35
CA LYS A 97 -5.55 -12.89 6.49
C LYS A 97 -5.56 -14.36 6.03
N ASN A 98 -6.38 -14.70 5.03
CA ASN A 98 -6.45 -16.05 4.48
C ASN A 98 -5.14 -16.51 3.83
N ASN A 99 -4.35 -15.60 3.30
CA ASN A 99 -3.03 -15.86 2.73
C ASN A 99 -1.93 -15.95 3.81
N GLY A 100 -2.28 -15.88 5.10
CA GLY A 100 -1.34 -16.00 6.22
C GLY A 100 -0.55 -14.71 6.51
N ALA A 101 -0.98 -13.56 5.99
CA ALA A 101 -0.36 -12.29 6.38
C ALA A 101 -0.73 -11.95 7.84
N CYS A 102 0.25 -11.50 8.63
CA CYS A 102 0.03 -11.03 9.99
C CYS A 102 -0.59 -9.63 10.02
N PHE A 103 -0.33 -8.82 8.99
CA PHE A 103 -0.88 -7.48 8.85
C PHE A 103 -0.92 -7.04 7.39
N ALA A 104 -1.69 -5.99 7.13
CA ALA A 104 -1.68 -5.28 5.86
C ALA A 104 -1.15 -3.86 6.05
N ALA A 105 -0.45 -3.35 5.04
CA ALA A 105 0.15 -2.02 5.05
C ALA A 105 -0.22 -1.24 3.80
N LEU A 106 -0.24 0.08 3.90
CA LEU A 106 -0.34 1.00 2.78
C LEU A 106 0.35 2.33 3.10
N ILE A 107 0.63 3.10 2.07
CA ILE A 107 1.18 4.44 2.18
C ILE A 107 0.13 5.40 1.61
N PRO A 108 -0.53 6.23 2.46
CA PRO A 108 -1.45 7.24 1.97
C PRO A 108 -0.74 8.26 1.08
N ALA A 109 -1.29 8.54 -0.10
CA ALA A 109 -0.70 9.47 -1.07
C ALA A 109 -0.84 10.94 -0.65
N SER A 110 -1.78 11.27 0.24
CA SER A 110 -2.02 12.61 0.76
C SER A 110 -2.46 12.58 2.21
N GLU A 111 -2.33 13.71 2.89
CA GLU A 111 -2.73 13.85 4.30
C GLU A 111 -4.22 13.56 4.53
N SER A 112 -5.07 13.98 3.61
CA SER A 112 -6.53 13.72 3.69
C SER A 112 -6.89 12.23 3.70
N LEU A 113 -6.06 11.38 3.09
CA LEU A 113 -6.30 9.93 3.04
C LEU A 113 -5.99 9.21 4.35
N PHE A 114 -5.24 9.81 5.29
CA PHE A 114 -5.03 9.20 6.61
C PHE A 114 -6.34 9.01 7.36
N ASN A 115 -7.21 10.02 7.36
CA ASN A 115 -8.53 9.93 7.99
C ASN A 115 -9.42 8.90 7.30
N TYR A 116 -9.35 8.82 5.98
CA TYR A 116 -10.09 7.82 5.21
C TYR A 116 -9.68 6.40 5.61
N TYR A 117 -8.37 6.10 5.62
CA TYR A 117 -7.88 4.77 5.97
C TYR A 117 -8.03 4.45 7.47
N ALA A 118 -8.00 5.44 8.35
CA ALA A 118 -8.32 5.24 9.76
C ALA A 118 -9.75 4.70 9.95
N GLY A 119 -10.71 5.15 9.12
CA GLY A 119 -12.07 4.62 9.08
C GLY A 119 -12.18 3.17 8.58
N THR A 120 -11.10 2.61 7.99
CA THR A 120 -11.03 1.23 7.50
C THR A 120 -10.07 0.35 8.33
N ASN A 121 -9.89 0.66 9.61
CA ASN A 121 -9.03 -0.04 10.57
C ASN A 121 -7.52 0.03 10.29
N PHE A 122 -7.06 1.02 9.53
CA PHE A 122 -5.65 1.31 9.42
C PHE A 122 -5.21 2.34 10.45
N VAL A 123 -4.00 2.18 10.97
CA VAL A 123 -3.37 3.14 11.89
C VAL A 123 -2.01 3.55 11.36
N THR A 124 -1.69 4.82 11.53
CA THR A 124 -0.37 5.35 11.19
C THR A 124 0.66 4.82 12.18
N THR A 125 1.68 4.10 11.69
CA THR A 125 2.61 3.38 12.54
C THR A 125 4.05 3.83 12.38
N PHE A 126 4.50 4.03 11.13
CA PHE A 126 5.88 4.38 10.80
C PHE A 126 5.94 5.65 9.98
N ASP A 127 6.98 6.43 10.24
CA ASP A 127 7.40 7.51 9.36
C ASP A 127 8.54 7.00 8.47
N TYR A 128 8.60 7.43 7.22
CA TYR A 128 9.70 7.15 6.33
C TYR A 128 10.19 8.42 5.64
N SER A 129 11.46 8.43 5.26
CA SER A 129 12.06 9.52 4.50
C SER A 129 12.16 9.15 3.02
N LYS A 130 11.76 10.06 2.15
CA LYS A 130 11.90 9.91 0.69
C LYS A 130 13.07 10.76 0.22
N ILE A 131 14.06 10.11 -0.39
CA ILE A 131 15.20 10.78 -1.01
C ILE A 131 15.01 10.71 -2.53
N ARG A 132 15.05 11.87 -3.20
CA ARG A 132 15.04 11.92 -4.66
C ARG A 132 16.47 12.18 -5.14
N ILE A 133 17.03 11.24 -5.91
CA ILE A 133 18.33 11.37 -6.53
C ILE A 133 18.12 11.70 -8.00
N ASN A 134 18.62 12.87 -8.45
CA ASN A 134 18.63 13.23 -9.85
C ASN A 134 19.93 12.69 -10.48
N LEU A 135 19.82 11.64 -11.29
CA LEU A 135 20.94 11.14 -12.08
C LEU A 135 21.02 11.98 -13.37
N SER A 136 21.83 13.03 -13.38
CA SER A 136 22.19 13.71 -14.61
C SER A 136 23.28 12.88 -15.31
N HIS A 137 22.97 12.29 -16.46
CA HIS A 137 23.99 11.80 -17.38
C HIS A 137 24.78 13.02 -17.89
N LYS A 138 25.98 13.22 -17.34
CA LYS A 138 27.06 13.93 -18.04
C LYS A 138 28.25 12.98 -18.11
N ASP A 139 28.59 12.68 -19.34
CA ASP A 139 29.83 12.01 -19.70
C ASP A 139 31.02 12.77 -19.08
N SER A 140 31.98 11.96 -18.56
CA SER A 140 33.37 12.31 -18.23
C SER A 140 33.62 13.62 -17.48
N GLU A 141 33.93 13.52 -16.24
CA GLU A 141 35.06 14.03 -15.47
C GLU A 141 34.70 14.10 -13.97
N THR A 142 35.60 13.61 -13.16
CA THR A 142 35.57 13.54 -11.70
C THR A 142 35.22 14.89 -11.08
N GLN A 143 33.99 15.02 -10.55
CA GLN A 143 33.66 16.08 -9.61
C GLN A 143 32.77 15.56 -8.50
N SER A 144 33.17 15.88 -7.27
CA SER A 144 32.51 15.59 -6.00
C SER A 144 31.00 15.77 -6.06
N HIS A 145 30.26 14.72 -5.67
CA HIS A 145 28.82 14.74 -5.58
C HIS A 145 28.36 15.72 -4.49
N ASN A 146 27.86 16.87 -4.89
CA ASN A 146 26.98 17.67 -4.04
C ASN A 146 25.63 16.95 -3.96
N VAL A 147 25.41 16.21 -2.88
CA VAL A 147 24.09 15.73 -2.49
C VAL A 147 23.33 16.97 -2.00
N ASN A 148 22.52 17.56 -2.86
CA ASN A 148 21.52 18.52 -2.39
C ASN A 148 20.52 17.73 -1.56
N GLU A 149 20.68 17.73 -0.24
CA GLU A 149 19.65 17.34 0.72
C GLU A 149 18.47 18.31 0.59
N SER A 150 17.54 17.99 -0.31
CA SER A 150 16.20 18.55 -0.18
C SER A 150 15.60 17.93 1.07
N LEU A 151 15.32 18.75 2.08
CA LEU A 151 14.64 18.41 3.33
C LEU A 151 13.51 17.40 3.03
N GLY A 152 13.71 16.16 3.50
CA GLY A 152 12.86 15.05 3.16
C GLY A 152 11.43 15.28 3.64
N GLN A 153 10.49 15.23 2.71
CA GLN A 153 9.08 15.22 3.03
C GLN A 153 8.81 13.96 3.88
N LYS A 154 8.41 14.15 5.14
CA LYS A 154 8.04 13.04 6.02
C LYS A 154 6.75 12.43 5.48
N SER A 155 6.81 11.17 5.15
CA SER A 155 5.64 10.36 4.77
C SER A 155 5.46 9.24 5.79
N SER A 156 4.23 8.80 5.99
CA SER A 156 3.93 7.80 7.01
C SER A 156 3.27 6.58 6.40
N VAL A 157 3.55 5.40 6.97
CA VAL A 157 2.95 4.12 6.61
C VAL A 157 1.79 3.82 7.55
N SER A 158 0.65 3.45 6.99
CA SER A 158 -0.51 2.98 7.75
C SER A 158 -0.61 1.46 7.65
N ILE A 159 -0.92 0.80 8.76
CA ILE A 159 -1.09 -0.65 8.83
C ILE A 159 -2.41 -1.06 9.48
N SER A 160 -2.91 -2.24 9.11
CA SER A 160 -4.01 -2.95 9.76
C SER A 160 -3.51 -4.33 10.19
N VAL A 161 -3.65 -4.66 11.48
CA VAL A 161 -3.13 -5.90 12.08
C VAL A 161 -4.27 -6.92 12.20
N PHE A 162 -3.98 -8.19 11.89
CA PHE A 162 -4.92 -9.30 12.04
C PHE A 162 -4.66 -10.06 13.34
N GLY A 163 -5.69 -10.23 14.19
CA GLY A 163 -5.62 -11.13 15.33
C GLY A 163 -5.59 -12.60 14.87
N SER A 164 -4.80 -13.45 15.54
CA SER A 164 -4.82 -14.91 15.29
C SER A 164 -5.97 -15.54 16.07
N GLU A 165 -6.74 -16.42 15.41
CA GLU A 165 -7.73 -17.30 16.05
C GLU A 165 -7.27 -18.76 16.09
N SER A 166 -5.99 -19.07 15.78
CA SER A 166 -5.49 -20.46 15.76
C SER A 166 -4.15 -20.59 16.49
N GLU A 167 -4.11 -21.55 17.39
CA GLU A 167 -2.92 -21.97 18.14
C GLU A 167 -1.94 -22.74 17.24
N SER A 168 -0.76 -22.19 16.95
CA SER A 168 0.41 -22.91 16.43
C SER A 168 1.71 -22.19 16.81
N GLU A 169 2.82 -22.92 16.84
CA GLU A 169 4.14 -22.55 17.42
C GLU A 169 4.81 -21.26 16.95
N SER A 170 4.19 -20.44 16.10
CA SER A 170 4.65 -19.09 15.72
C SER A 170 4.02 -17.97 16.59
N GLU A 171 3.27 -18.31 17.62
CA GLU A 171 2.48 -17.35 18.41
C GLU A 171 3.31 -16.32 19.16
N SER A 172 4.48 -16.71 19.73
CA SER A 172 5.29 -15.77 20.53
C SER A 172 5.75 -14.57 19.71
N ASP A 173 6.12 -14.79 18.46
CA ASP A 173 6.64 -13.75 17.56
C ASP A 173 5.54 -12.82 17.08
N PHE A 174 4.35 -13.38 16.84
CA PHE A 174 3.17 -12.61 16.51
C PHE A 174 2.70 -11.75 17.67
N TYR A 175 2.69 -12.29 18.89
CA TYR A 175 2.30 -11.55 20.10
C TYR A 175 3.21 -10.35 20.35
N GLU A 176 4.53 -10.49 20.18
CA GLU A 176 5.46 -9.36 20.33
C GLU A 176 5.18 -8.23 19.33
N VAL A 177 4.92 -8.56 18.06
CA VAL A 177 4.57 -7.58 17.02
C VAL A 177 3.20 -6.97 17.32
N TYR A 178 2.21 -7.77 17.66
CA TYR A 178 0.87 -7.35 18.01
C TYR A 178 0.86 -6.43 19.25
N GLU A 179 1.57 -6.81 20.33
CA GLU A 179 1.72 -6.01 21.54
C GLU A 179 2.44 -4.69 21.25
N TYR A 180 3.51 -4.71 20.45
CA TYR A 180 4.20 -3.49 20.04
C TYR A 180 3.25 -2.51 19.33
N PHE A 181 2.47 -2.99 18.36
CA PHE A 181 1.51 -2.14 17.66
C PHE A 181 0.35 -1.71 18.51
N ASN A 182 -0.22 -2.59 19.33
CA ASN A 182 -1.29 -2.24 20.26
C ASN A 182 -0.85 -1.22 21.30
N ASN A 183 0.36 -1.33 21.85
CA ASN A 183 0.89 -0.37 22.80
C ASN A 183 1.13 1.00 22.16
N LYS A 184 1.60 1.03 20.89
CA LYS A 184 1.68 2.28 20.12
C LYS A 184 0.31 2.89 19.83
N MET A 185 -0.71 2.07 19.57
CA MET A 185 -2.08 2.53 19.35
C MET A 185 -2.69 3.10 20.64
N ARG A 186 -2.51 2.41 21.80
CA ARG A 186 -2.99 2.89 23.09
C ARG A 186 -2.32 4.18 23.53
N ALA A 187 -1.01 4.32 23.31
CA ALA A 187 -0.27 5.55 23.64
C ALA A 187 -0.76 6.78 22.85
N ARG A 188 -1.27 6.59 21.62
CA ARG A 188 -1.86 7.68 20.82
C ARG A 188 -3.29 8.04 21.23
N ASN A 189 -4.08 7.07 21.71
CA ASN A 189 -5.44 7.30 22.21
C ASN A 189 -5.49 7.93 23.61
N CYS A 190 -4.38 7.95 24.35
CA CYS A 190 -4.27 8.62 25.64
C CYS A 190 -3.91 10.11 25.55
N CYS A 191 -3.71 10.65 24.35
CA CYS A 191 -3.38 12.06 24.10
C CYS A 191 -4.52 12.84 23.42
N ILE A 192 -5.77 12.37 23.54
CA ILE A 192 -6.97 13.13 23.15
C ILE A 192 -7.78 13.50 24.40
#